data_843689e53d51563a63815d390237eb36
#
_entry.id   843689e53d51563a63815d390237eb36
#
_cell.length_a   1.000
_cell.length_b   1.000
_cell.length_c   1.000
_cell.angle_alpha   90.00
_cell.angle_beta   90.00
_cell.angle_gamma   90.00
#
_symmetry.space_group_name_H-M   'P 1'
#
loop_
_entity.id
_entity.type
_entity.pdbx_description
1 polymer ?
#
loop_
_entity_poly.entity_id
_entity_poly.type
_entity_poly.pdbx_seq_one_letter_code
_entity_poly.pdbx_strand_id
1 'polypeptide(L)'
;PKTHVYRIIRSGEVRINKGRASAETRVETGDEVRLPPVRVSDKVAEKAARPAPGREFPVLLEDDSLMAIDKPAGVAVHGGSGVSFGVIEQLRQSRPQAKLLELVHRLDRDTSGILLVAKKRSALKHLQDQFRERETGKTYLALVKGDWPAKLKVIDQPLHKFLLPGKDGQEGERRVRV
;
A
#
# COMPACT_ATOMS: atom_id res chain seq x y z
N PRO A 1 3.78 12.99 1.08
CA PRO A 1 4.53 11.87 1.68
C PRO A 1 4.53 11.98 3.21
N LYS A 2 4.47 10.85 3.93
CA LYS A 2 4.51 10.80 5.39
C LYS A 2 5.73 11.55 5.97
N THR A 3 6.87 11.43 5.32
CA THR A 3 8.11 12.14 5.70
C THR A 3 7.93 13.66 5.74
N HIS A 4 7.19 14.23 4.79
CA HIS A 4 6.89 15.66 4.78
C HIS A 4 5.98 16.05 5.95
N VAL A 5 4.93 15.25 6.23
CA VAL A 5 4.02 15.48 7.37
C VAL A 5 4.80 15.46 8.69
N TYR A 6 5.62 14.44 8.92
CA TYR A 6 6.46 14.38 10.12
C TYR A 6 7.47 15.53 10.19
N ARG A 7 7.98 16.01 9.06
CA ARG A 7 8.88 17.17 9.03
C ARG A 7 8.19 18.44 9.52
N ILE A 8 7.02 18.77 8.97
CA ILE A 8 6.29 19.99 9.34
C ILE A 8 5.74 19.95 10.77
N ILE A 9 5.45 18.76 11.30
CA ILE A 9 5.12 18.58 12.73
C ILE A 9 6.35 18.86 13.59
N ARG A 10 7.49 18.24 13.30
CA ARG A 10 8.74 18.41 14.06
C ARG A 10 9.28 19.85 14.02
N SER A 11 9.17 20.53 12.88
CA SER A 11 9.55 21.94 12.77
C SER A 11 8.60 22.88 13.54
N GLY A 12 7.45 22.37 14.02
CA GLY A 12 6.45 23.15 14.73
C GLY A 12 5.59 24.04 13.83
N GLU A 13 5.59 23.76 12.53
CA GLU A 13 4.72 24.45 11.55
C GLU A 13 3.25 24.05 11.71
N VAL A 14 2.98 22.81 12.20
CA VAL A 14 1.63 22.37 12.57
C VAL A 14 1.31 22.82 13.98
N ARG A 15 0.15 23.42 14.18
CA ARG A 15 -0.35 23.88 15.47
C ARG A 15 -1.73 23.32 15.74
N ILE A 16 -2.01 22.99 17.00
CA ILE A 16 -3.33 22.62 17.50
C ILE A 16 -3.70 23.60 18.60
N ASN A 17 -4.82 24.31 18.46
CA ASN A 17 -5.28 25.35 19.38
C ASN A 17 -4.16 26.36 19.70
N LYS A 18 -3.41 26.79 18.66
CA LYS A 18 -2.22 27.67 18.74
C LYS A 18 -1.00 27.06 19.41
N GLY A 19 -1.12 25.90 20.08
CA GLY A 19 -0.03 25.14 20.70
C GLY A 19 0.80 24.36 19.67
N ARG A 20 2.01 23.93 20.08
CA ARG A 20 2.87 23.07 19.26
C ARG A 20 2.32 21.64 19.29
N ALA A 21 2.20 21.03 18.13
CA ALA A 21 1.80 19.62 17.99
C ALA A 21 3.01 18.69 17.91
N SER A 22 2.87 17.46 18.40
CA SER A 22 3.76 16.33 18.18
C SER A 22 3.07 15.28 17.29
N ALA A 23 3.82 14.28 16.84
CA ALA A 23 3.25 13.19 16.04
C ALA A 23 2.26 12.31 16.83
N GLU A 24 2.38 12.32 18.14
CA GLU A 24 1.55 11.56 19.10
C GLU A 24 0.36 12.38 19.64
N THR A 25 0.29 13.69 19.33
CA THR A 25 -0.80 14.54 19.79
C THR A 25 -2.12 14.05 19.22
N ARG A 26 -3.06 13.73 20.09
CA ARG A 26 -4.43 13.36 19.71
C ARG A 26 -5.25 14.63 19.52
N VAL A 27 -6.10 14.60 18.51
CA VAL A 27 -7.06 15.68 18.23
C VAL A 27 -8.46 15.25 18.68
N GLU A 28 -9.21 16.23 19.21
CA GLU A 28 -10.59 16.05 19.66
C GLU A 28 -11.54 16.87 18.79
N THR A 29 -12.84 16.57 18.90
CA THR A 29 -13.85 17.36 18.19
C THR A 29 -13.86 18.79 18.69
N GLY A 30 -13.70 19.75 17.77
CA GLY A 30 -13.63 21.19 18.09
C GLY A 30 -12.20 21.75 18.09
N ASP A 31 -11.16 20.91 17.99
CA ASP A 31 -9.79 21.40 17.87
C ASP A 31 -9.54 22.14 16.55
N GLU A 32 -8.88 23.28 16.66
CA GLU A 32 -8.41 24.06 15.49
C GLU A 32 -7.01 23.58 15.09
N VAL A 33 -6.90 22.91 13.93
CA VAL A 33 -5.62 22.43 13.39
C VAL A 33 -5.12 23.38 12.32
N ARG A 34 -4.06 24.14 12.62
CA ARG A 34 -3.39 25.01 11.64
C ARG A 34 -2.31 24.22 10.91
N LEU A 35 -2.41 24.21 9.57
CA LEU A 35 -1.39 23.63 8.69
C LEU A 35 -0.60 24.77 7.99
N PRO A 36 0.70 24.61 7.76
CA PRO A 36 1.46 25.55 6.94
C PRO A 36 1.00 25.45 5.48
N PRO A 37 1.20 26.50 4.67
CA PRO A 37 0.97 26.42 3.23
C PRO A 37 1.90 25.35 2.61
N VAL A 38 1.31 24.28 2.09
CA VAL A 38 2.03 23.20 1.43
C VAL A 38 2.09 23.48 -0.05
N ARG A 39 3.31 23.69 -0.58
CA ARG A 39 3.51 23.75 -2.03
C ARG A 39 3.53 22.33 -2.59
N VAL A 40 2.59 22.03 -3.43
CA VAL A 40 2.57 20.81 -4.25
C VAL A 40 3.25 21.16 -5.56
N SER A 41 4.25 20.39 -5.99
CA SER A 41 4.87 20.63 -7.31
C SER A 41 3.83 20.38 -8.40
N ASP A 42 3.86 21.17 -9.47
CA ASP A 42 2.91 21.09 -10.59
C ASP A 42 2.85 19.67 -11.17
N LYS A 43 4.00 18.98 -11.26
CA LYS A 43 4.07 17.58 -11.68
C LYS A 43 3.29 16.62 -10.77
N VAL A 44 3.25 16.88 -9.46
CA VAL A 44 2.48 16.07 -8.50
C VAL A 44 1.00 16.44 -8.56
N ALA A 45 0.68 17.73 -8.76
CA ALA A 45 -0.68 18.18 -8.95
C ALA A 45 -1.28 17.63 -10.26
N GLU A 46 -0.56 17.68 -11.36
CA GLU A 46 -0.97 17.09 -12.64
C GLU A 46 -1.16 15.58 -12.55
N LYS A 47 -0.24 14.88 -11.86
CA LYS A 47 -0.36 13.43 -11.63
C LYS A 47 -1.56 13.07 -10.77
N ALA A 48 -1.87 13.88 -9.76
CA ALA A 48 -3.04 13.71 -8.90
C ALA A 48 -4.35 14.07 -9.63
N ALA A 49 -4.30 14.99 -10.59
CA ALA A 49 -5.45 15.39 -11.40
C ALA A 49 -5.83 14.40 -12.50
N ARG A 50 -4.95 13.46 -12.86
CA ARG A 50 -5.27 12.40 -13.83
C ARG A 50 -6.04 11.29 -13.10
N PRO A 51 -7.31 11.05 -13.43
CA PRO A 51 -8.05 9.94 -12.86
C PRO A 51 -7.38 8.62 -13.26
N ALA A 52 -7.40 7.64 -12.36
CA ALA A 52 -6.99 6.30 -12.72
C ALA A 52 -7.88 5.79 -13.86
N PRO A 53 -7.35 5.09 -14.87
CA PRO A 53 -8.20 4.41 -15.82
C PRO A 53 -9.02 3.35 -15.08
N GLY A 54 -10.34 3.34 -15.29
CA GLY A 54 -11.20 2.30 -14.75
C GLY A 54 -10.80 0.94 -15.33
N ARG A 55 -10.59 -0.04 -14.46
CA ARG A 55 -10.29 -1.42 -14.87
C ARG A 55 -10.93 -2.40 -13.92
N GLU A 56 -11.64 -3.36 -14.44
CA GLU A 56 -12.08 -4.54 -13.72
C GLU A 56 -11.00 -5.62 -13.78
N PHE A 57 -10.97 -6.43 -12.73
CA PHE A 57 -10.11 -7.59 -12.61
C PHE A 57 -10.97 -8.85 -12.48
N PRO A 58 -10.49 -10.02 -12.91
CA PRO A 58 -11.26 -11.25 -12.74
C PRO A 58 -11.63 -11.46 -11.27
N VAL A 59 -12.92 -11.57 -11.00
CA VAL A 59 -13.46 -11.79 -9.66
C VAL A 59 -13.57 -13.27 -9.42
N LEU A 60 -12.89 -13.77 -8.39
CA LEU A 60 -12.93 -15.17 -7.97
C LEU A 60 -14.07 -15.43 -6.98
N LEU A 61 -14.33 -14.44 -6.14
CA LEU A 61 -15.42 -14.46 -5.15
C LEU A 61 -15.80 -13.02 -4.80
N GLU A 62 -17.08 -12.75 -4.67
CA GLU A 62 -17.58 -11.47 -4.18
C GLU A 62 -18.86 -11.68 -3.37
N ASP A 63 -18.89 -11.04 -2.20
CA ASP A 63 -20.09 -10.92 -1.36
C ASP A 63 -20.32 -9.46 -0.94
N ASP A 64 -21.18 -9.22 0.02
CA ASP A 64 -21.47 -7.88 0.55
C ASP A 64 -20.32 -7.25 1.35
N SER A 65 -19.34 -8.02 1.77
CA SER A 65 -18.32 -7.61 2.73
C SER A 65 -16.91 -7.57 2.14
N LEU A 66 -16.62 -8.47 1.19
CA LEU A 66 -15.31 -8.61 0.57
C LEU A 66 -15.43 -9.03 -0.90
N MET A 67 -14.34 -8.86 -1.60
CA MET A 67 -14.11 -9.35 -2.94
C MET A 67 -12.71 -9.94 -3.03
N ALA A 68 -12.58 -11.13 -3.62
CA ALA A 68 -11.33 -11.75 -3.99
C ALA A 68 -11.15 -11.65 -5.50
N ILE A 69 -10.08 -11.04 -5.94
CA ILE A 69 -9.76 -10.89 -7.36
C ILE A 69 -8.49 -11.64 -7.73
N ASP A 70 -8.38 -12.07 -8.98
CA ASP A 70 -7.14 -12.57 -9.54
C ASP A 70 -6.31 -11.40 -10.06
N LYS A 71 -5.28 -11.02 -9.29
CA LYS A 71 -4.38 -9.94 -9.68
C LYS A 71 -3.39 -10.44 -10.73
N PRO A 72 -3.30 -9.84 -11.91
CA PRO A 72 -2.28 -10.20 -12.88
C PRO A 72 -0.88 -9.79 -12.42
N ALA A 73 0.14 -10.50 -12.89
CA ALA A 73 1.53 -10.09 -12.76
C ALA A 73 1.78 -8.74 -13.48
N GLY A 74 2.77 -7.99 -13.02
CA GLY A 74 3.15 -6.69 -13.58
C GLY A 74 2.31 -5.51 -13.10
N VAL A 75 1.20 -5.73 -12.39
CA VAL A 75 0.33 -4.69 -11.86
C VAL A 75 0.55 -4.50 -10.36
N ALA A 76 0.88 -3.28 -9.94
CA ALA A 76 1.01 -2.95 -8.53
C ALA A 76 -0.36 -2.92 -7.83
N VAL A 77 -0.42 -3.23 -6.54
CA VAL A 77 -1.70 -3.21 -5.78
C VAL A 77 -2.20 -1.80 -5.51
N HIS A 78 -1.28 -0.83 -5.36
CA HIS A 78 -1.60 0.60 -5.18
C HIS A 78 -0.59 1.48 -5.92
N GLY A 79 -0.97 2.70 -6.24
CA GLY A 79 -0.07 3.72 -6.74
C GLY A 79 0.99 4.13 -5.72
N GLY A 80 2.09 4.70 -6.17
CA GLY A 80 3.20 5.11 -5.31
C GLY A 80 4.44 5.48 -6.10
N SER A 81 5.63 5.28 -5.51
CA SER A 81 6.91 5.61 -6.15
C SER A 81 7.03 4.96 -7.54
N GLY A 82 7.02 5.77 -8.58
CA GLY A 82 7.16 5.32 -9.97
C GLY A 82 5.93 4.66 -10.61
N VAL A 83 4.84 4.42 -9.85
CA VAL A 83 3.59 3.82 -10.34
C VAL A 83 2.46 4.83 -10.18
N SER A 84 1.79 5.16 -11.29
CA SER A 84 0.70 6.15 -11.25
C SER A 84 -0.54 5.59 -10.59
N PHE A 85 -0.94 4.37 -10.95
CA PHE A 85 -2.16 3.73 -10.46
C PHE A 85 -1.91 2.24 -10.25
N GLY A 86 -2.40 1.70 -9.13
CA GLY A 86 -2.44 0.27 -8.87
C GLY A 86 -3.86 -0.31 -9.06
N VAL A 87 -4.02 -1.55 -8.64
CA VAL A 87 -5.30 -2.26 -8.70
C VAL A 87 -6.41 -1.49 -8.00
N ILE A 88 -6.13 -0.97 -6.78
CA ILE A 88 -7.19 -0.37 -5.96
C ILE A 88 -7.72 0.94 -6.55
N GLU A 89 -6.85 1.78 -7.12
CA GLU A 89 -7.27 3.03 -7.76
C GLU A 89 -8.09 2.73 -9.03
N GLN A 90 -7.66 1.78 -9.84
CA GLN A 90 -8.36 1.37 -11.05
C GLN A 90 -9.73 0.75 -10.74
N LEU A 91 -9.80 -0.09 -9.72
CA LEU A 91 -11.02 -0.73 -9.27
C LEU A 91 -12.04 0.28 -8.70
N ARG A 92 -11.57 1.26 -7.92
CA ARG A 92 -12.43 2.36 -7.43
C ARG A 92 -13.02 3.18 -8.57
N GLN A 93 -12.25 3.39 -9.63
CA GLN A 93 -12.71 4.14 -10.79
C GLN A 93 -13.71 3.36 -11.63
N SER A 94 -13.59 2.03 -11.72
CA SER A 94 -14.58 1.19 -12.44
C SER A 94 -15.87 0.98 -11.62
N ARG A 95 -15.83 1.18 -10.30
CA ARG A 95 -16.97 0.96 -9.38
C ARG A 95 -17.30 2.21 -8.55
N PRO A 96 -17.68 3.33 -9.19
CA PRO A 96 -17.88 4.63 -8.50
C PRO A 96 -18.99 4.60 -7.45
N GLN A 97 -19.95 3.68 -7.55
CA GLN A 97 -21.02 3.48 -6.59
C GLN A 97 -20.61 2.67 -5.34
N ALA A 98 -19.42 2.06 -5.35
CA ALA A 98 -18.94 1.31 -4.19
C ALA A 98 -18.60 2.23 -3.02
N LYS A 99 -19.28 2.07 -1.89
CA LYS A 99 -19.08 2.91 -0.69
C LYS A 99 -17.69 2.76 -0.08
N LEU A 100 -17.10 1.58 -0.20
CA LEU A 100 -15.76 1.26 0.28
C LEU A 100 -15.13 0.21 -0.62
N LEU A 101 -13.88 0.44 -1.01
CA LEU A 101 -12.99 -0.57 -1.60
C LEU A 101 -11.60 -0.33 -0.99
N GLU A 102 -11.15 -1.23 -0.12
CA GLU A 102 -9.87 -1.12 0.57
C GLU A 102 -9.08 -2.42 0.50
N LEU A 103 -7.78 -2.29 0.31
CA LEU A 103 -6.87 -3.44 0.31
C LEU A 103 -6.78 -4.06 1.71
N VAL A 104 -7.03 -5.35 1.81
CA VAL A 104 -6.81 -6.12 3.04
C VAL A 104 -5.32 -6.39 3.23
N HIS A 105 -4.64 -6.79 2.17
CA HIS A 105 -3.21 -7.09 2.13
C HIS A 105 -2.61 -6.62 0.80
N ARG A 106 -1.35 -6.95 0.57
CA ARG A 106 -0.67 -6.63 -0.68
C ARG A 106 0.01 -7.85 -1.26
N LEU A 107 0.11 -7.88 -2.58
CA LEU A 107 1.03 -8.69 -3.37
C LEU A 107 2.05 -7.75 -4.04
N ASP A 108 3.24 -8.26 -4.32
CA ASP A 108 4.21 -7.51 -5.10
C ASP A 108 3.74 -7.33 -6.55
N ARG A 109 4.32 -6.36 -7.25
CA ARG A 109 3.88 -6.01 -8.60
C ARG A 109 3.88 -7.22 -9.54
N ASP A 110 4.96 -7.98 -9.50
CA ASP A 110 5.17 -9.10 -10.42
C ASP A 110 4.59 -10.43 -9.91
N THR A 111 4.03 -10.44 -8.69
CA THR A 111 3.29 -11.58 -8.15
C THR A 111 1.85 -11.52 -8.62
N SER A 112 1.37 -12.59 -9.26
CA SER A 112 -0.05 -12.79 -9.59
C SER A 112 -0.79 -13.55 -8.50
N GLY A 113 -2.12 -13.60 -8.59
CA GLY A 113 -2.98 -14.43 -7.74
C GLY A 113 -3.92 -13.65 -6.83
N ILE A 114 -4.43 -14.30 -5.81
CA ILE A 114 -5.54 -13.82 -5.00
C ILE A 114 -5.20 -12.54 -4.23
N LEU A 115 -5.95 -11.48 -4.51
CA LEU A 115 -5.90 -10.22 -3.78
C LEU A 115 -7.27 -9.94 -3.16
N LEU A 116 -7.29 -9.73 -1.83
CA LEU A 116 -8.51 -9.45 -1.09
C LEU A 116 -8.75 -7.94 -0.99
N VAL A 117 -9.97 -7.53 -1.33
CA VAL A 117 -10.47 -6.16 -1.24
C VAL A 117 -11.69 -6.14 -0.35
N ALA A 118 -11.65 -5.38 0.73
CA ALA A 118 -12.79 -5.24 1.63
C ALA A 118 -13.80 -4.22 1.09
N LYS A 119 -15.08 -4.53 1.21
CA LYS A 119 -16.23 -3.68 0.86
C LYS A 119 -16.89 -3.07 2.08
N LYS A 120 -16.53 -3.52 3.29
CA LYS A 120 -17.00 -2.99 4.59
C LYS A 120 -15.82 -2.77 5.54
N ARG A 121 -15.90 -1.75 6.39
CA ARG A 121 -14.85 -1.42 7.37
C ARG A 121 -14.66 -2.54 8.41
N SER A 122 -15.73 -3.19 8.83
CA SER A 122 -15.66 -4.33 9.76
C SER A 122 -14.90 -5.50 9.16
N ALA A 123 -15.18 -5.85 7.90
CA ALA A 123 -14.47 -6.90 7.19
C ALA A 123 -12.98 -6.55 6.99
N LEU A 124 -12.68 -5.29 6.65
CA LEU A 124 -11.29 -4.82 6.54
C LEU A 124 -10.52 -5.06 7.84
N LYS A 125 -11.07 -4.59 8.96
CA LYS A 125 -10.42 -4.74 10.27
C LYS A 125 -10.22 -6.21 10.62
N HIS A 126 -11.28 -7.01 10.55
CA HIS A 126 -11.23 -8.44 10.89
C HIS A 126 -10.19 -9.20 10.06
N LEU A 127 -10.19 -9.01 8.75
CA LEU A 127 -9.22 -9.67 7.87
C LEU A 127 -7.78 -9.17 8.12
N GLN A 128 -7.58 -7.87 8.33
CA GLN A 128 -6.26 -7.34 8.65
C GLN A 128 -5.72 -7.88 9.99
N ASP A 129 -6.58 -8.09 10.98
CA ASP A 129 -6.23 -8.72 12.25
C ASP A 129 -5.77 -10.16 12.03
N GLN A 130 -6.52 -10.98 11.27
CA GLN A 130 -6.11 -12.35 10.91
C GLN A 130 -4.77 -12.39 10.16
N PHE A 131 -4.53 -11.45 9.24
CA PHE A 131 -3.23 -11.35 8.56
C PHE A 131 -2.08 -10.99 9.50
N ARG A 132 -2.33 -10.13 10.48
CA ARG A 132 -1.35 -9.70 11.50
C ARG A 132 -1.01 -10.85 12.45
N GLU A 133 -2.01 -11.60 12.87
CA GLU A 133 -1.91 -12.72 13.79
C GLU A 133 -1.45 -14.02 13.11
N ARG A 134 -1.24 -13.97 11.78
CA ARG A 134 -0.81 -15.09 10.95
C ARG A 134 -1.78 -16.28 10.94
N GLU A 135 -3.04 -16.02 11.12
CA GLU A 135 -4.11 -17.03 11.07
C GLU A 135 -4.49 -17.42 9.64
N THR A 136 -4.03 -16.66 8.65
CA THR A 136 -4.31 -16.93 7.23
C THR A 136 -3.30 -17.88 6.62
N GLY A 137 -3.76 -18.97 6.02
CA GLY A 137 -2.96 -19.85 5.17
C GLY A 137 -2.63 -19.17 3.84
N LYS A 138 -1.34 -19.17 3.44
CA LYS A 138 -0.88 -18.59 2.16
C LYS A 138 0.04 -19.57 1.46
N THR A 139 -0.33 -19.95 0.25
CA THR A 139 0.47 -20.81 -0.60
C THR A 139 0.86 -20.04 -1.86
N TYR A 140 2.14 -20.12 -2.20
CA TYR A 140 2.69 -19.51 -3.41
C TYR A 140 3.40 -20.56 -4.24
N LEU A 141 3.27 -20.45 -5.56
CA LEU A 141 4.08 -21.22 -6.52
C LEU A 141 5.19 -20.31 -7.01
N ALA A 142 6.43 -20.83 -6.97
CA ALA A 142 7.60 -20.08 -7.43
C ALA A 142 8.42 -20.95 -8.38
N LEU A 143 8.75 -20.42 -9.55
CA LEU A 143 9.72 -21.00 -10.45
C LEU A 143 11.12 -20.55 -10.03
N VAL A 144 11.99 -21.50 -9.73
CA VAL A 144 13.38 -21.24 -9.30
C VAL A 144 14.36 -21.74 -10.37
N LYS A 145 15.54 -21.10 -10.42
CA LYS A 145 16.62 -21.52 -11.32
C LYS A 145 17.43 -22.66 -10.68
N GLY A 146 17.74 -23.66 -11.47
CA GLY A 146 18.55 -24.82 -11.06
C GLY A 146 17.71 -25.95 -10.48
N ASP A 147 18.37 -26.98 -10.01
CA ASP A 147 17.72 -28.14 -9.41
C ASP A 147 17.48 -27.94 -7.93
N TRP A 148 16.25 -28.22 -7.48
CA TRP A 148 15.93 -28.16 -6.07
C TRP A 148 16.56 -29.36 -5.35
N PRO A 149 17.36 -29.15 -4.28
CA PRO A 149 17.98 -30.26 -3.57
C PRO A 149 16.92 -31.20 -2.97
N ALA A 150 16.94 -32.47 -3.32
CA ALA A 150 15.90 -33.43 -2.94
C ALA A 150 15.69 -33.58 -1.41
N LYS A 151 16.73 -33.32 -0.61
CA LYS A 151 16.68 -33.36 0.84
C LYS A 151 16.24 -32.05 1.50
N LEU A 152 16.18 -30.95 0.76
CA LEU A 152 15.84 -29.60 1.28
C LEU A 152 14.34 -29.39 1.21
N LYS A 153 13.65 -29.55 2.33
CA LYS A 153 12.20 -29.37 2.44
C LYS A 153 11.80 -27.96 2.87
N VAL A 154 12.66 -27.31 3.62
CA VAL A 154 12.39 -25.99 4.20
C VAL A 154 13.63 -25.12 4.08
N ILE A 155 13.44 -23.87 3.64
CA ILE A 155 14.45 -22.81 3.73
C ILE A 155 13.93 -21.81 4.75
N ASP A 156 14.60 -21.71 5.88
CA ASP A 156 14.33 -20.75 6.95
C ASP A 156 15.58 -19.89 7.17
N GLN A 157 15.85 -19.03 6.21
CA GLN A 157 16.99 -18.12 6.23
C GLN A 157 16.52 -16.69 6.46
N PRO A 158 17.20 -15.91 7.33
CA PRO A 158 16.85 -14.51 7.55
C PRO A 158 17.06 -13.69 6.28
N LEU A 159 16.12 -12.81 5.98
CA LEU A 159 16.19 -11.90 4.85
C LEU A 159 16.81 -10.57 5.27
N HIS A 160 17.95 -10.21 4.69
CA HIS A 160 18.62 -8.93 4.93
C HIS A 160 18.17 -7.88 3.91
N LYS A 161 17.61 -6.77 4.40
CA LYS A 161 17.27 -5.62 3.57
C LYS A 161 18.48 -4.71 3.43
N PHE A 162 18.80 -4.32 2.22
CA PHE A 162 19.86 -3.37 1.93
C PHE A 162 19.42 -2.36 0.88
N LEU A 163 20.07 -1.20 0.88
CA LEU A 163 19.86 -0.14 -0.10
C LEU A 163 21.01 -0.19 -1.12
N LEU A 164 20.66 -0.33 -2.40
CA LEU A 164 21.62 -0.01 -3.45
C LEU A 164 21.70 1.50 -3.58
N PRO A 165 22.92 2.07 -3.70
CA PRO A 165 23.08 3.51 -3.95
C PRO A 165 22.29 3.91 -5.20
N GLY A 166 21.48 4.96 -5.09
CA GLY A 166 20.86 5.58 -6.24
C GLY A 166 21.90 6.25 -7.12
N LYS A 167 21.69 6.28 -8.42
CA LYS A 167 22.50 7.09 -9.37
C LYS A 167 21.96 8.51 -9.36
N ASP A 168 22.85 9.50 -9.31
CA ASP A 168 22.56 10.92 -9.53
C ASP A 168 21.41 11.52 -8.71
N GLY A 169 21.45 11.36 -7.37
CA GLY A 169 20.50 12.00 -6.46
C GLY A 169 19.10 11.35 -6.40
N GLN A 170 18.92 10.19 -7.03
CA GLN A 170 17.71 9.38 -6.88
C GLN A 170 17.76 8.55 -5.59
N GLU A 171 16.58 8.31 -4.97
CA GLU A 171 16.47 7.36 -3.84
C GLU A 171 16.99 5.98 -4.26
N GLY A 172 17.85 5.40 -3.44
CA GLY A 172 18.41 4.08 -3.67
C GLY A 172 17.34 2.98 -3.72
N GLU A 173 17.59 1.94 -4.50
CA GLU A 173 16.69 0.80 -4.62
C GLU A 173 16.83 -0.12 -3.39
N ARG A 174 15.73 -0.39 -2.72
CA ARG A 174 15.69 -1.36 -1.62
C ARG A 174 15.66 -2.78 -2.20
N ARG A 175 16.65 -3.57 -1.81
CA ARG A 175 16.72 -4.99 -2.17
C ARG A 175 16.78 -5.88 -0.94
N VAL A 176 16.50 -7.16 -1.16
CA VAL A 176 16.55 -8.21 -0.14
C VAL A 176 17.50 -9.30 -0.63
N ARG A 177 18.32 -9.81 0.27
CA ARG A 177 19.14 -11.01 0.06
C ARG A 177 19.04 -11.96 1.26
N VAL A 178 19.32 -13.21 1.04
CA VAL A 178 19.59 -14.21 2.08
C VAL A 178 20.98 -14.01 2.65
#